data_3f35de7437e2b8d8f13033009b1f2cf4
#
_entry.id   3f35de7437e2b8d8f13033009b1f2cf4
#
_cell.length_a   1.000
_cell.length_b   1.000
_cell.length_c   1.000
_cell.angle_alpha   90.00
_cell.angle_beta   90.00
_cell.angle_gamma   90.00
#
_symmetry.space_group_name_H-M   'P 1'
#
loop_
_entity.id
_entity.type
_entity.pdbx_description
1 polymer ?
#
loop_
_entity_poly.entity_id
_entity_poly.type
_entity_poly.pdbx_seq_one_letter_code
_entity_poly.pdbx_strand_id
1 'polypeptide(L)'
;MRPAASHATSTLRRRLLLLSAAASRRPLPLPSPVSRPASRGTVTEWGPWGSPEGCCSPTGPPPPAPALAPRLLSAPVAGKWNLGRLNFHERQFGTASLGLRSLTSTPSYGHRCSSTYATSCATNPEAQPVETPSSDMLVDSFGRFHSYLRISLTERCNLRCQYCMPAEGVELTPKSELLSHDELIRIANLFVASGVDKIRLTGGEPTVRKDLEDICLRLSGLKGLKTLAMTTNGIVLSKKLPRLKECGLNALNISLDTLLPAKFEFMTRRKGHSKVMESIDTAIELGYDPVKVNCVVMRGMNDDEICDFVELTRHKPINVRFIEFMPFDGNVWNVKKLVPYAEILDKVRQHFKGLERLQDHPSDTAKNFRIDGHVGTISFITSMTEHFCAGCNRLRLLADGNFKVCLFGPSEVSLREPMHSGIDDAGLKEIISAAVKRKKAKHAGMFDIAKTTNRPMIHIGG
;
A
#
# COMPACT_ATOMS: atom_id res chain seq x y z
N MET A 1 59.54 -16.36 31.43
CA MET A 1 59.52 -15.32 32.48
C MET A 1 58.14 -14.66 32.53
N ARG A 2 57.64 -14.54 33.72
CA ARG A 2 56.28 -14.17 34.21
C ARG A 2 55.83 -12.79 33.79
N PRO A 3 54.60 -12.40 34.20
CA PRO A 3 53.38 -12.11 33.43
C PRO A 3 52.86 -10.68 33.71
N ALA A 4 51.85 -10.21 33.00
CA ALA A 4 51.01 -9.13 33.48
C ALA A 4 49.56 -9.38 33.11
N ALA A 5 48.84 -9.93 34.05
CA ALA A 5 47.38 -9.87 34.11
C ALA A 5 46.97 -8.81 35.13
N SER A 6 45.70 -8.33 35.05
CA SER A 6 44.96 -7.45 35.94
C SER A 6 44.82 -6.00 35.44
N HIS A 7 43.63 -5.76 34.88
CA HIS A 7 42.81 -4.54 35.10
C HIS A 7 41.47 -4.62 34.34
N ALA A 8 40.62 -5.59 34.69
CA ALA A 8 39.29 -5.72 34.11
C ALA A 8 38.18 -6.16 35.10
N THR A 9 38.32 -5.90 36.38
CA THR A 9 37.34 -6.38 37.37
C THR A 9 36.80 -5.32 38.33
N SER A 10 37.06 -4.02 38.05
CA SER A 10 36.64 -2.95 38.99
C SER A 10 35.38 -2.17 38.56
N THR A 11 34.89 -2.34 37.34
CA THR A 11 33.76 -1.52 36.80
C THR A 11 32.40 -2.22 36.92
N LEU A 12 32.33 -3.52 37.16
CA LEU A 12 31.07 -4.26 37.30
C LEU A 12 30.48 -4.25 38.72
N ARG A 13 31.29 -3.99 39.76
CA ARG A 13 30.81 -3.99 41.17
C ARG A 13 30.16 -2.67 41.61
N ARG A 14 30.29 -1.54 40.87
CA ARG A 14 29.65 -0.27 41.19
C ARG A 14 28.27 -0.05 40.60
N ARG A 15 27.79 -0.93 39.67
CA ARG A 15 26.41 -0.84 39.09
C ARG A 15 25.37 -1.70 39.80
N LEU A 16 25.75 -2.61 40.69
CA LEU A 16 24.83 -3.48 41.44
C LEU A 16 24.43 -2.97 42.83
N LEU A 17 25.00 -1.86 43.30
CA LEU A 17 24.68 -1.25 44.62
C LEU A 17 23.74 -0.06 44.56
N LEU A 18 23.25 0.34 43.38
CA LEU A 18 22.28 1.43 43.21
C LEU A 18 20.85 0.96 42.89
N LEU A 19 20.57 -0.33 42.85
CA LEU A 19 19.24 -0.90 42.56
C LEU A 19 18.56 -1.49 43.83
N SER A 20 19.16 -1.36 45.04
CA SER A 20 18.64 -1.92 46.30
C SER A 20 18.02 -0.91 47.26
N ALA A 21 17.86 0.37 46.88
CA ALA A 21 17.36 1.42 47.77
C ALA A 21 16.02 2.05 47.39
N ALA A 22 15.22 1.41 46.51
CA ALA A 22 13.94 1.95 46.04
C ALA A 22 12.72 1.07 46.39
N ALA A 23 12.81 0.21 47.38
CA ALA A 23 11.69 -0.64 47.80
C ALA A 23 11.36 -0.46 49.29
N SER A 24 10.94 0.75 49.69
CA SER A 24 10.22 0.96 50.93
C SER A 24 9.62 2.37 51.01
N ARG A 25 8.54 2.63 50.29
CA ARG A 25 7.63 3.73 50.60
C ARG A 25 6.19 3.18 50.61
N ARG A 26 5.59 3.20 51.80
CA ARG A 26 4.18 2.88 52.03
C ARG A 26 3.28 3.86 51.24
N PRO A 27 2.14 3.40 50.66
CA PRO A 27 1.19 4.29 50.03
C PRO A 27 0.43 5.12 51.07
N LEU A 28 0.27 6.43 50.81
CA LEU A 28 -0.60 7.33 51.53
C LEU A 28 -2.07 7.03 51.17
N PRO A 29 -3.01 7.20 52.15
CA PRO A 29 -4.42 6.91 51.92
C PRO A 29 -5.08 7.96 51.01
N LEU A 30 -5.97 7.49 50.17
CA LEU A 30 -6.82 8.31 49.27
C LEU A 30 -7.85 9.11 50.12
N PRO A 31 -8.18 10.36 49.78
CA PRO A 31 -9.25 11.10 50.42
C PRO A 31 -10.63 10.56 49.99
N SER A 32 -11.51 10.44 50.97
CA SER A 32 -12.91 10.05 50.87
C SER A 32 -13.72 11.03 50.01
N PRO A 33 -14.78 10.58 49.30
CA PRO A 33 -15.62 11.46 48.49
C PRO A 33 -16.51 12.36 49.38
N VAL A 34 -16.47 13.65 49.07
CA VAL A 34 -17.33 14.67 49.68
C VAL A 34 -18.75 14.52 49.10
N SER A 35 -19.70 14.28 50.01
CA SER A 35 -21.13 14.24 49.71
C SER A 35 -21.66 15.66 49.41
N ARG A 36 -22.33 15.81 48.26
CA ARG A 36 -23.11 17.01 47.93
C ARG A 36 -24.54 16.87 48.49
N PRO A 37 -25.14 17.93 49.00
CA PRO A 37 -26.49 17.89 49.53
C PRO A 37 -27.55 17.87 48.44
N ALA A 38 -28.60 17.07 48.65
CA ALA A 38 -29.79 16.99 47.85
C ALA A 38 -30.64 18.26 48.00
N SER A 39 -30.92 18.96 46.92
CA SER A 39 -32.01 19.95 46.86
C SER A 39 -33.27 19.26 46.30
N ARG A 40 -34.29 19.21 47.15
CA ARG A 40 -35.66 18.84 46.82
C ARG A 40 -36.27 19.95 45.96
N GLY A 41 -36.72 19.59 44.77
CA GLY A 41 -37.58 20.41 43.91
C GLY A 41 -38.81 19.61 43.53
N THR A 42 -39.95 20.15 43.87
CA THR A 42 -41.31 19.62 43.85
C THR A 42 -41.78 19.12 42.49
N VAL A 43 -42.39 17.96 42.53
CA VAL A 43 -43.21 17.35 41.47
C VAL A 43 -44.49 18.17 41.32
N THR A 44 -44.83 18.58 40.09
CA THR A 44 -46.21 18.91 39.72
C THR A 44 -46.62 17.99 38.58
N GLU A 45 -47.52 17.09 38.93
CA GLU A 45 -48.27 16.26 38.00
C GLU A 45 -49.14 17.14 37.08
N TRP A 46 -49.16 16.82 35.79
CA TRP A 46 -50.27 17.16 34.90
C TRP A 46 -50.67 15.89 34.16
N GLY A 47 -51.91 15.48 34.40
CA GLY A 47 -52.57 14.32 33.87
C GLY A 47 -53.06 14.48 32.42
N PRO A 48 -53.73 13.46 31.90
CA PRO A 48 -53.85 13.22 30.43
C PRO A 48 -55.13 13.86 29.85
N TRP A 49 -55.02 14.39 28.64
CA TRP A 49 -56.16 14.73 27.78
C TRP A 49 -55.90 14.04 26.46
N GLY A 50 -56.68 13.06 26.01
CA GLY A 50 -58.03 13.18 25.45
C GLY A 50 -57.92 13.28 23.95
N SER A 51 -58.04 12.16 23.20
CA SER A 51 -58.24 12.18 21.75
C SER A 51 -59.59 12.81 21.41
N PRO A 52 -59.72 13.42 20.23
CA PRO A 52 -60.90 13.09 19.42
C PRO A 52 -60.54 12.67 17.98
N GLU A 53 -61.30 11.67 17.56
CA GLU A 53 -61.50 11.24 16.19
C GLU A 53 -62.11 12.34 15.32
N GLY A 54 -61.83 12.29 14.01
CA GLY A 54 -62.67 13.01 13.04
C GLY A 54 -62.01 13.31 11.71
N CYS A 55 -62.25 12.41 10.74
CA CYS A 55 -62.57 12.61 9.32
C CYS A 55 -61.93 13.78 8.51
N CYS A 56 -61.24 13.44 7.45
CA CYS A 56 -61.57 13.69 6.03
C CYS A 56 -60.32 13.71 5.17
N SER A 57 -60.18 12.73 4.31
CA SER A 57 -59.37 12.88 3.06
C SER A 57 -60.09 13.88 2.14
N PRO A 58 -59.32 14.63 1.33
CA PRO A 58 -59.36 14.29 -0.08
C PRO A 58 -58.04 14.31 -0.83
N THR A 59 -57.97 13.37 -1.73
CA THR A 59 -57.05 13.20 -2.87
C THR A 59 -56.99 14.41 -3.78
N GLY A 60 -55.81 14.80 -4.20
CA GLY A 60 -55.56 15.72 -5.34
C GLY A 60 -54.08 15.92 -5.57
N PRO A 61 -53.56 15.69 -6.81
CA PRO A 61 -52.14 15.94 -7.11
C PRO A 61 -51.80 17.40 -7.19
N PRO A 62 -50.53 17.78 -6.95
CA PRO A 62 -50.08 19.18 -7.06
C PRO A 62 -50.02 19.64 -8.52
N PRO A 63 -50.19 20.96 -8.77
CA PRO A 63 -50.20 21.51 -10.12
C PRO A 63 -48.78 21.54 -10.74
N PRO A 64 -48.67 21.46 -12.09
CA PRO A 64 -47.39 21.51 -12.79
C PRO A 64 -46.79 22.93 -12.82
N ALA A 65 -45.48 23.02 -12.76
CA ALA A 65 -44.71 24.23 -12.87
C ALA A 65 -44.80 24.81 -14.29
N PRO A 66 -44.74 26.14 -14.45
CA PRO A 66 -44.90 26.80 -15.75
C PRO A 66 -43.68 26.59 -16.66
N ALA A 67 -43.98 26.26 -17.91
CA ALA A 67 -43.01 26.12 -18.99
C ALA A 67 -42.45 27.51 -19.39
N LEU A 68 -41.12 27.63 -19.37
CA LEU A 68 -40.42 28.75 -19.96
C LEU A 68 -40.16 28.47 -21.45
N ALA A 69 -40.76 29.29 -22.31
CA ALA A 69 -40.61 29.26 -23.74
C ALA A 69 -39.18 29.65 -24.20
N PRO A 70 -38.70 29.12 -25.33
CA PRO A 70 -37.35 29.43 -25.85
C PRO A 70 -37.36 30.79 -26.57
N ARG A 71 -36.49 31.70 -26.15
CA ARG A 71 -36.20 32.92 -26.94
C ARG A 71 -35.16 32.58 -28.01
N LEU A 72 -35.61 32.65 -29.24
CA LEU A 72 -34.79 32.80 -30.44
C LEU A 72 -34.05 34.14 -30.40
N LEU A 73 -32.73 34.13 -30.48
CA LEU A 73 -31.94 35.25 -30.93
C LEU A 73 -30.84 34.77 -31.89
N SER A 74 -30.98 35.29 -33.06
CA SER A 74 -30.24 35.27 -34.32
C SER A 74 -28.70 35.31 -34.20
N ALA A 75 -28.06 34.52 -35.06
CA ALA A 75 -26.67 34.69 -35.58
C ALA A 75 -26.62 35.89 -36.57
N PRO A 76 -25.48 36.29 -37.15
CA PRO A 76 -24.13 35.70 -37.22
C PRO A 76 -22.98 36.72 -37.11
N VAL A 77 -21.76 36.27 -36.81
CA VAL A 77 -20.58 36.91 -37.41
C VAL A 77 -19.52 35.82 -37.69
N ALA A 78 -19.21 35.68 -38.96
CA ALA A 78 -18.19 34.83 -39.51
C ALA A 78 -16.79 35.41 -39.23
N GLY A 79 -15.98 34.74 -38.45
CA GLY A 79 -14.53 34.97 -38.32
C GLY A 79 -13.77 33.82 -38.97
N LYS A 80 -13.21 34.07 -40.17
CA LYS A 80 -12.30 33.15 -40.88
C LYS A 80 -11.02 33.00 -40.07
N TRP A 81 -10.74 31.79 -39.56
CA TRP A 81 -9.41 31.40 -39.10
C TRP A 81 -8.73 30.52 -40.16
N ASN A 82 -7.60 31.03 -40.61
CA ASN A 82 -6.74 30.49 -41.65
C ASN A 82 -6.06 29.21 -41.11
N LEU A 83 -6.37 28.06 -41.69
CA LEU A 83 -5.64 26.80 -41.47
C LEU A 83 -4.32 26.88 -42.27
N GLY A 84 -3.25 27.22 -41.60
CA GLY A 84 -1.89 27.05 -42.10
C GLY A 84 -1.59 25.55 -42.25
N ARG A 85 -1.41 25.13 -43.49
CA ARG A 85 -0.88 23.79 -43.85
C ARG A 85 0.55 23.68 -43.34
N LEU A 86 0.79 22.77 -42.39
CA LEU A 86 2.13 22.26 -42.09
C LEU A 86 2.43 21.08 -42.99
N ASN A 87 3.33 21.30 -43.96
CA ASN A 87 3.86 20.29 -44.87
C ASN A 87 4.71 19.30 -44.05
N PHE A 88 4.30 18.02 -44.00
CA PHE A 88 5.17 16.92 -43.61
C PHE A 88 6.14 16.62 -44.80
N HIS A 89 7.41 16.86 -44.60
CA HIS A 89 8.46 16.36 -45.47
C HIS A 89 8.69 14.89 -45.13
N GLU A 90 8.23 14.00 -46.01
CA GLU A 90 8.69 12.62 -46.09
C GLU A 90 10.15 12.62 -46.55
N ARG A 91 11.06 12.18 -45.71
CA ARG A 91 12.41 11.79 -46.12
C ARG A 91 12.36 10.31 -46.49
N GLN A 92 12.41 10.07 -47.80
CA GLN A 92 12.69 8.76 -48.38
C GLN A 92 14.10 8.29 -47.99
N PHE A 93 14.18 7.16 -47.30
CA PHE A 93 15.44 6.44 -47.16
C PHE A 93 15.62 5.52 -48.37
N GLY A 94 16.64 5.84 -49.13
CA GLY A 94 17.06 5.08 -50.27
C GLY A 94 17.58 3.69 -49.89
N THR A 95 17.10 2.68 -50.61
CA THR A 95 17.61 1.32 -50.63
C THR A 95 18.95 1.29 -51.30
N ALA A 96 20.02 0.97 -50.59
CA ALA A 96 21.30 0.59 -51.15
C ALA A 96 21.49 -0.92 -51.01
N SER A 97 21.33 -1.62 -52.13
CA SER A 97 21.73 -3.01 -52.32
C SER A 97 23.23 -3.09 -52.55
N LEU A 98 23.96 -3.84 -51.73
CA LEU A 98 25.33 -4.27 -52.04
C LEU A 98 25.55 -5.73 -51.61
N GLY A 99 25.58 -6.60 -52.54
CA GLY A 99 26.63 -7.52 -52.97
C GLY A 99 27.11 -8.53 -51.93
N LEU A 100 26.63 -9.79 -52.11
CA LEU A 100 27.29 -11.00 -51.58
C LEU A 100 28.73 -11.10 -52.11
N ARG A 101 29.70 -11.29 -51.22
CA ARG A 101 30.91 -12.04 -51.51
C ARG A 101 31.20 -13.00 -50.37
N SER A 102 31.17 -14.28 -50.71
CA SER A 102 31.66 -15.40 -49.93
C SER A 102 33.20 -15.35 -49.90
N LEU A 103 33.81 -15.52 -48.74
CA LEU A 103 35.17 -16.03 -48.61
C LEU A 103 35.22 -17.00 -47.45
N THR A 104 35.40 -18.23 -47.79
CA THR A 104 35.83 -19.39 -47.00
C THR A 104 37.30 -19.23 -46.62
N SER A 105 37.66 -19.38 -45.35
CA SER A 105 38.91 -20.03 -44.93
C SER A 105 38.96 -20.25 -43.43
N THR A 106 38.98 -21.49 -43.03
CA THR A 106 39.45 -22.02 -41.74
C THR A 106 40.95 -21.91 -41.64
N PRO A 107 41.54 -21.82 -40.46
CA PRO A 107 42.59 -22.76 -40.11
C PRO A 107 42.37 -23.46 -38.77
N SER A 108 42.49 -24.75 -38.82
CA SER A 108 42.69 -25.69 -37.74
C SER A 108 44.04 -25.49 -37.07
N TYR A 109 44.09 -25.41 -35.75
CA TYR A 109 45.28 -25.78 -34.98
C TYR A 109 44.89 -26.79 -33.94
N GLY A 110 45.37 -27.99 -34.17
CA GLY A 110 45.40 -29.06 -33.20
C GLY A 110 46.59 -28.91 -32.26
N HIS A 111 46.37 -29.08 -30.97
CA HIS A 111 47.39 -29.52 -30.04
C HIS A 111 46.85 -30.64 -29.20
N ARG A 112 47.43 -31.84 -29.49
CA ARG A 112 47.37 -33.00 -28.57
C ARG A 112 48.30 -32.69 -27.40
N CYS A 113 47.83 -32.91 -26.18
CA CYS A 113 48.67 -33.27 -25.06
C CYS A 113 48.00 -34.43 -24.35
N SER A 114 48.65 -35.59 -24.49
CA SER A 114 48.40 -36.76 -23.66
C SER A 114 49.08 -36.55 -22.28
N SER A 115 48.37 -36.78 -21.20
CA SER A 115 48.98 -37.13 -19.94
C SER A 115 47.98 -37.92 -19.13
N THR A 116 48.27 -39.20 -18.97
CA THR A 116 47.69 -40.17 -18.09
C THR A 116 48.09 -39.89 -16.63
N TYR A 117 47.11 -39.63 -15.75
CA TYR A 117 47.26 -39.96 -14.33
C TYR A 117 45.96 -40.57 -13.83
N ALA A 118 46.01 -41.85 -13.55
CA ALA A 118 45.05 -42.57 -12.74
C ALA A 118 45.19 -42.14 -11.28
N THR A 119 44.13 -41.68 -10.65
CA THR A 119 44.08 -41.60 -9.18
C THR A 119 42.66 -41.90 -8.72
N SER A 120 42.59 -42.97 -7.96
CA SER A 120 41.61 -43.52 -7.02
C SER A 120 40.29 -42.75 -6.83
N CYS A 121 39.18 -43.45 -7.13
CA CYS A 121 37.85 -43.20 -6.60
C CYS A 121 37.83 -43.23 -5.07
N ALA A 122 37.65 -42.06 -4.45
CA ALA A 122 37.08 -41.95 -3.12
C ALA A 122 35.60 -41.64 -3.29
N THR A 123 34.76 -42.58 -2.91
CA THR A 123 33.30 -42.42 -2.82
C THR A 123 32.97 -41.36 -1.77
N ASN A 124 32.58 -40.16 -2.22
CA ASN A 124 31.95 -39.21 -1.35
C ASN A 124 30.51 -39.69 -1.06
N PRO A 125 30.03 -39.59 0.19
CA PRO A 125 28.65 -39.93 0.50
C PRO A 125 27.71 -38.93 -0.22
N GLU A 126 26.63 -39.50 -0.73
CA GLU A 126 25.54 -38.86 -1.44
C GLU A 126 25.16 -37.48 -0.83
N ALA A 127 25.52 -36.42 -1.53
CA ALA A 127 24.89 -35.14 -1.31
C ALA A 127 23.41 -35.33 -1.69
N GLN A 128 22.54 -35.35 -0.70
CA GLN A 128 21.10 -35.32 -0.92
C GLN A 128 20.79 -34.09 -1.81
N PRO A 129 19.96 -34.25 -2.85
CA PRO A 129 19.53 -33.12 -3.65
C PRO A 129 18.88 -32.14 -2.69
N VAL A 130 19.42 -30.94 -2.58
CA VAL A 130 18.72 -29.83 -1.99
C VAL A 130 17.51 -29.62 -2.92
N GLU A 131 16.35 -30.09 -2.48
CA GLU A 131 15.08 -29.80 -3.15
C GLU A 131 14.93 -28.30 -3.21
N THR A 132 15.30 -27.72 -4.36
CA THR A 132 14.87 -26.37 -4.69
C THR A 132 13.35 -26.41 -4.71
N PRO A 133 12.66 -25.63 -3.86
CA PRO A 133 11.20 -25.66 -3.86
C PRO A 133 10.73 -25.32 -5.27
N SER A 134 9.96 -26.22 -5.88
CA SER A 134 9.38 -26.03 -7.21
C SER A 134 8.38 -24.88 -7.13
N SER A 135 8.84 -23.67 -7.40
CA SER A 135 8.08 -22.44 -7.22
C SER A 135 7.19 -22.08 -8.42
N ASP A 136 6.74 -23.07 -9.19
CA ASP A 136 5.83 -22.85 -10.32
C ASP A 136 4.52 -22.18 -9.93
N MET A 137 4.09 -22.31 -8.67
CA MET A 137 2.87 -21.68 -8.16
C MET A 137 2.87 -20.15 -8.31
N LEU A 138 4.03 -19.51 -8.17
CA LEU A 138 4.16 -18.05 -8.14
C LEU A 138 4.70 -17.45 -9.45
N VAL A 139 4.86 -18.25 -10.50
CA VAL A 139 5.31 -17.81 -11.83
C VAL A 139 4.12 -17.66 -12.76
N ASP A 140 3.92 -16.49 -13.35
CA ASP A 140 2.85 -16.27 -14.30
C ASP A 140 3.26 -16.64 -15.74
N SER A 141 2.31 -16.57 -16.68
CA SER A 141 2.52 -16.92 -18.09
C SER A 141 3.54 -16.02 -18.83
N PHE A 142 4.03 -14.96 -18.18
CA PHE A 142 5.05 -14.04 -18.71
C PHE A 142 6.41 -14.23 -18.02
N GLY A 143 6.57 -15.28 -17.21
CA GLY A 143 7.80 -15.56 -16.47
C GLY A 143 8.06 -14.66 -15.27
N ARG A 144 7.07 -13.84 -14.81
CA ARG A 144 7.23 -13.00 -13.64
C ARG A 144 7.03 -13.81 -12.37
N PHE A 145 8.04 -13.84 -11.51
CA PHE A 145 7.96 -14.44 -10.19
C PHE A 145 7.32 -13.46 -9.19
N HIS A 146 6.36 -13.94 -8.40
CA HIS A 146 5.58 -13.13 -7.49
C HIS A 146 6.03 -13.34 -6.03
N SER A 147 7.05 -12.59 -5.61
CA SER A 147 7.64 -12.66 -4.27
C SER A 147 6.97 -11.76 -3.23
N TYR A 148 5.92 -11.01 -3.59
CA TYR A 148 5.32 -10.02 -2.72
C TYR A 148 3.82 -10.23 -2.53
N LEU A 149 3.40 -10.61 -1.32
CA LEU A 149 2.00 -10.75 -0.94
C LEU A 149 1.52 -9.52 -0.16
N ARG A 150 0.37 -8.97 -0.55
CA ARG A 150 -0.35 -7.95 0.23
C ARG A 150 -1.57 -8.62 0.85
N ILE A 151 -1.77 -8.41 2.16
CA ILE A 151 -2.87 -8.98 2.92
C ILE A 151 -3.74 -7.85 3.45
N SER A 152 -5.01 -7.82 3.07
CA SER A 152 -6.03 -6.98 3.68
C SER A 152 -6.48 -7.64 4.99
N LEU A 153 -6.13 -7.03 6.13
CA LEU A 153 -6.46 -7.61 7.44
C LEU A 153 -7.91 -7.35 7.86
N THR A 154 -8.50 -6.29 7.33
CA THR A 154 -9.83 -5.81 7.70
C THR A 154 -10.36 -4.84 6.66
N GLU A 155 -11.66 -4.79 6.52
CA GLU A 155 -12.34 -3.78 5.69
C GLU A 155 -12.70 -2.51 6.49
N ARG A 156 -12.56 -2.56 7.83
CA ARG A 156 -12.88 -1.42 8.70
C ARG A 156 -11.78 -0.36 8.64
N CYS A 157 -12.20 0.90 8.59
CA CYS A 157 -11.32 2.05 8.65
C CYS A 157 -11.88 3.12 9.59
N ASN A 158 -11.01 3.83 10.29
CA ASN A 158 -11.35 4.94 11.17
C ASN A 158 -11.36 6.30 10.46
N LEU A 159 -11.02 6.35 9.17
CA LEU A 159 -11.17 7.52 8.27
C LEU A 159 -12.27 7.27 7.22
N ARG A 160 -12.65 8.35 6.51
CA ARG A 160 -13.61 8.35 5.40
C ARG A 160 -13.07 9.20 4.24
N CYS A 161 -11.86 8.84 3.77
CA CYS A 161 -11.19 9.58 2.71
C CYS A 161 -12.03 9.64 1.44
N GLN A 162 -12.15 10.83 0.85
CA GLN A 162 -13.04 11.09 -0.31
C GLN A 162 -12.69 10.24 -1.53
N TYR A 163 -11.41 9.91 -1.71
CA TYR A 163 -10.95 9.08 -2.82
C TYR A 163 -11.06 7.57 -2.55
N CYS A 164 -11.39 7.18 -1.33
CA CYS A 164 -11.37 5.78 -0.89
C CYS A 164 -12.79 5.21 -0.73
N MET A 165 -13.71 6.02 -0.19
CA MET A 165 -15.09 5.60 0.03
C MET A 165 -16.04 6.80 0.16
N PRO A 166 -17.36 6.61 -0.05
CA PRO A 166 -18.38 7.62 0.18
C PRO A 166 -18.49 8.01 1.66
N ALA A 167 -19.22 9.10 1.95
CA ALA A 167 -19.32 9.65 3.31
C ALA A 167 -20.00 8.71 4.30
N GLU A 168 -21.05 8.01 3.84
CA GLU A 168 -21.82 6.99 4.54
C GLU A 168 -21.00 5.71 4.83
N GLY A 169 -19.94 5.49 4.09
CA GLY A 169 -19.13 4.28 4.13
C GLY A 169 -19.51 3.31 3.01
N VAL A 170 -19.07 2.07 3.15
CA VAL A 170 -19.40 0.96 2.27
C VAL A 170 -19.93 -0.21 3.10
N GLU A 171 -20.72 -1.08 2.48
CA GLU A 171 -21.10 -2.33 3.10
C GLU A 171 -19.87 -3.19 3.40
N LEU A 172 -19.81 -3.74 4.60
CA LEU A 172 -18.70 -4.57 5.04
C LEU A 172 -19.09 -6.03 5.02
N THR A 173 -18.17 -6.88 4.64
CA THR A 173 -18.34 -8.34 4.71
C THR A 173 -18.70 -8.77 6.15
N PRO A 174 -19.71 -9.62 6.32
CA PRO A 174 -20.07 -10.18 7.63
C PRO A 174 -18.87 -10.84 8.31
N LYS A 175 -18.76 -10.68 9.64
CA LYS A 175 -17.61 -11.22 10.38
C LYS A 175 -17.42 -12.73 10.19
N SER A 176 -18.51 -13.48 10.02
CA SER A 176 -18.49 -14.92 9.75
C SER A 176 -17.88 -15.31 8.41
N GLU A 177 -17.77 -14.35 7.49
CA GLU A 177 -17.22 -14.56 6.14
C GLU A 177 -15.79 -14.04 6.00
N LEU A 178 -15.25 -13.41 7.05
CA LEU A 178 -13.85 -12.97 7.08
C LEU A 178 -12.95 -14.13 7.49
N LEU A 179 -11.69 -14.10 7.01
CA LEU A 179 -10.67 -15.05 7.44
C LEU A 179 -10.42 -14.92 8.95
N SER A 180 -10.41 -16.07 9.60
CA SER A 180 -9.89 -16.18 10.97
C SER A 180 -8.39 -15.92 11.00
N HIS A 181 -7.84 -15.74 12.20
CA HIS A 181 -6.41 -15.57 12.41
C HIS A 181 -5.62 -16.77 11.86
N ASP A 182 -6.03 -17.99 12.20
CA ASP A 182 -5.30 -19.21 11.82
C ASP A 182 -5.35 -19.46 10.31
N GLU A 183 -6.49 -19.23 9.66
CA GLU A 183 -6.63 -19.32 8.21
C GLU A 183 -5.71 -18.33 7.49
N LEU A 184 -5.63 -17.09 7.99
CA LEU A 184 -4.75 -16.08 7.44
C LEU A 184 -3.28 -16.53 7.53
N ILE A 185 -2.85 -17.04 8.70
CA ILE A 185 -1.47 -17.52 8.89
C ILE A 185 -1.20 -18.75 8.03
N ARG A 186 -2.15 -19.68 7.92
CA ARG A 186 -2.02 -20.88 7.05
C ARG A 186 -1.79 -20.47 5.59
N ILE A 187 -2.62 -19.57 5.05
CA ILE A 187 -2.46 -19.07 3.68
C ILE A 187 -1.11 -18.33 3.53
N ALA A 188 -0.78 -17.44 4.47
CA ALA A 188 0.49 -16.70 4.42
C ALA A 188 1.69 -17.66 4.40
N ASN A 189 1.66 -18.73 5.19
CA ASN A 189 2.71 -19.74 5.21
C ASN A 189 2.83 -20.48 3.88
N LEU A 190 1.71 -20.82 3.21
CA LEU A 190 1.75 -21.43 1.87
C LEU A 190 2.50 -20.53 0.85
N PHE A 191 2.22 -19.22 0.89
CA PHE A 191 2.90 -18.27 0.02
C PHE A 191 4.39 -18.12 0.34
N VAL A 192 4.74 -18.04 1.64
CA VAL A 192 6.15 -17.91 2.08
C VAL A 192 6.93 -19.17 1.76
N ALA A 193 6.38 -20.36 2.03
CA ALA A 193 6.98 -21.64 1.68
C ALA A 193 7.17 -21.83 0.17
N SER A 194 6.39 -21.10 -0.66
CA SER A 194 6.51 -21.09 -2.13
C SER A 194 7.42 -19.99 -2.66
N GLY A 195 8.04 -19.16 -1.80
CA GLY A 195 9.04 -18.17 -2.19
C GLY A 195 8.61 -16.70 -2.04
N VAL A 196 7.47 -16.39 -1.43
CA VAL A 196 7.16 -15.02 -1.02
C VAL A 196 8.09 -14.62 0.12
N ASP A 197 8.89 -13.59 -0.09
CA ASP A 197 9.83 -13.07 0.90
C ASP A 197 9.39 -11.72 1.51
N LYS A 198 8.28 -11.15 1.00
CA LYS A 198 7.72 -9.90 1.48
C LYS A 198 6.21 -9.99 1.67
N ILE A 199 5.75 -9.69 2.88
CA ILE A 199 4.33 -9.51 3.19
C ILE A 199 4.07 -8.06 3.57
N ARG A 200 2.96 -7.49 3.07
CA ARG A 200 2.48 -6.17 3.48
C ARG A 200 1.07 -6.26 4.02
N LEU A 201 0.90 -5.86 5.26
CA LEU A 201 -0.38 -5.72 5.92
C LEU A 201 -1.07 -4.43 5.46
N THR A 202 -2.32 -4.55 5.06
CA THR A 202 -3.17 -3.47 4.56
C THR A 202 -4.61 -3.70 5.01
N GLY A 203 -5.56 -3.14 4.31
CA GLY A 203 -6.99 -3.27 4.54
C GLY A 203 -7.65 -1.91 4.47
N GLY A 204 -8.73 -1.71 5.17
CA GLY A 204 -9.23 -0.39 5.50
C GLY A 204 -8.16 0.33 6.32
N GLU A 205 -8.03 -0.04 7.60
CA GLU A 205 -6.93 0.39 8.46
C GLU A 205 -6.46 -0.76 9.35
N PRO A 206 -5.25 -1.31 9.15
CA PRO A 206 -4.78 -2.48 9.91
C PRO A 206 -4.71 -2.23 11.42
N THR A 207 -4.41 -1.01 11.85
CA THR A 207 -4.22 -0.68 13.28
C THR A 207 -5.51 -0.69 14.10
N VAL A 208 -6.70 -0.78 13.47
CA VAL A 208 -7.98 -0.95 14.19
C VAL A 208 -8.23 -2.40 14.59
N ARG A 209 -7.48 -3.35 14.03
CA ARG A 209 -7.57 -4.76 14.38
C ARG A 209 -6.92 -5.00 15.74
N LYS A 210 -7.64 -5.71 16.64
CA LYS A 210 -7.18 -5.89 18.02
C LYS A 210 -6.03 -6.87 18.17
N ASP A 211 -5.98 -7.90 17.33
CA ASP A 211 -5.00 -8.98 17.29
C ASP A 211 -3.82 -8.71 16.34
N LEU A 212 -3.61 -7.44 15.94
CA LEU A 212 -2.57 -7.04 14.99
C LEU A 212 -1.16 -7.43 15.46
N GLU A 213 -0.87 -7.29 16.74
CA GLU A 213 0.44 -7.59 17.32
C GLU A 213 0.74 -9.08 17.24
N ASP A 214 -0.24 -9.94 17.56
CA ASP A 214 -0.10 -11.40 17.44
C ASP A 214 0.03 -11.84 15.98
N ILE A 215 -0.73 -11.24 15.05
CA ILE A 215 -0.57 -11.48 13.62
C ILE A 215 0.85 -11.12 13.16
N CYS A 216 1.38 -9.96 13.56
CA CYS A 216 2.74 -9.56 13.21
C CYS A 216 3.77 -10.55 13.74
N LEU A 217 3.65 -10.96 15.00
CA LEU A 217 4.55 -11.90 15.65
C LEU A 217 4.56 -13.27 14.92
N ARG A 218 3.38 -13.81 14.61
CA ARG A 218 3.26 -15.09 13.90
C ARG A 218 3.77 -15.02 12.47
N LEU A 219 3.47 -13.93 11.75
CA LEU A 219 3.96 -13.76 10.38
C LEU A 219 5.47 -13.57 10.33
N SER A 220 6.05 -12.77 11.24
CA SER A 220 7.50 -12.55 11.29
C SER A 220 8.29 -13.81 11.61
N GLY A 221 7.67 -14.81 12.27
CA GLY A 221 8.22 -16.12 12.55
C GLY A 221 8.20 -17.08 11.36
N LEU A 222 7.58 -16.75 10.23
CA LEU A 222 7.54 -17.64 9.06
C LEU A 222 8.93 -17.75 8.41
N LYS A 223 9.43 -18.98 8.31
CA LYS A 223 10.75 -19.26 7.73
C LYS A 223 10.78 -18.90 6.24
N GLY A 224 11.63 -17.94 5.87
CA GLY A 224 11.76 -17.40 4.50
C GLY A 224 11.21 -16.01 4.32
N LEU A 225 10.38 -15.50 5.22
CA LEU A 225 9.92 -14.11 5.17
C LEU A 225 11.05 -13.15 5.58
N LYS A 226 11.40 -12.22 4.69
CA LYS A 226 12.45 -11.19 4.94
C LYS A 226 11.85 -9.86 5.36
N THR A 227 10.70 -9.48 4.78
CA THR A 227 10.08 -8.19 5.00
C THR A 227 8.64 -8.34 5.45
N LEU A 228 8.36 -7.94 6.68
CA LEU A 228 7.00 -7.69 7.16
C LEU A 228 6.74 -6.18 7.15
N ALA A 229 5.87 -5.76 6.26
CA ALA A 229 5.57 -4.35 6.01
C ALA A 229 4.12 -4.01 6.39
N MET A 230 3.84 -2.74 6.66
CA MET A 230 2.47 -2.26 6.86
C MET A 230 2.22 -0.95 6.10
N THR A 231 0.98 -0.78 5.59
CA THR A 231 0.46 0.51 5.14
C THR A 231 -0.66 0.93 6.08
N THR A 232 -0.59 2.13 6.62
CA THR A 232 -1.51 2.64 7.65
C THR A 232 -1.78 4.12 7.45
N ASN A 233 -2.92 4.61 7.95
CA ASN A 233 -3.23 6.03 7.99
C ASN A 233 -2.58 6.78 9.17
N GLY A 234 -1.89 6.09 10.06
CA GLY A 234 -1.10 6.69 11.14
C GLY A 234 -1.88 7.20 12.36
N ILE A 235 -3.21 7.24 12.35
CA ILE A 235 -4.00 7.88 13.42
C ILE A 235 -3.74 7.32 14.83
N VAL A 236 -3.48 6.03 14.94
CA VAL A 236 -3.23 5.36 16.24
C VAL A 236 -1.87 4.67 16.29
N LEU A 237 -1.06 4.89 15.27
CA LEU A 237 0.17 4.13 15.06
C LEU A 237 1.24 4.44 16.10
N SER A 238 1.47 5.72 16.45
CA SER A 238 2.52 6.13 17.40
C SER A 238 2.51 5.31 18.69
N LYS A 239 1.32 5.03 19.23
CA LYS A 239 1.14 4.25 20.45
C LYS A 239 1.41 2.76 20.31
N LYS A 240 1.22 2.21 19.11
CA LYS A 240 1.37 0.77 18.82
C LYS A 240 2.74 0.42 18.25
N LEU A 241 3.40 1.39 17.64
CA LEU A 241 4.57 1.16 16.81
C LEU A 241 5.76 0.53 17.55
N PRO A 242 6.09 0.91 18.81
CA PRO A 242 7.16 0.25 19.55
C PRO A 242 6.92 -1.27 19.65
N ARG A 243 5.70 -1.65 20.06
CA ARG A 243 5.35 -3.08 20.19
C ARG A 243 5.31 -3.80 18.84
N LEU A 244 4.78 -3.17 17.80
CA LEU A 244 4.75 -3.74 16.44
C LEU A 244 6.18 -3.98 15.90
N LYS A 245 7.14 -3.12 16.23
CA LYS A 245 8.54 -3.31 15.87
C LYS A 245 9.13 -4.54 16.57
N GLU A 246 8.86 -4.72 17.85
CA GLU A 246 9.25 -5.93 18.61
C GLU A 246 8.60 -7.19 18.00
N CYS A 247 7.37 -7.11 17.50
CA CYS A 247 6.68 -8.20 16.80
C CYS A 247 7.19 -8.42 15.36
N GLY A 248 8.30 -7.78 14.95
CA GLY A 248 8.96 -8.02 13.67
C GLY A 248 8.49 -7.15 12.51
N LEU A 249 7.63 -6.13 12.73
CA LEU A 249 7.29 -5.16 11.69
C LEU A 249 8.54 -4.33 11.34
N ASN A 250 9.06 -4.48 10.11
CA ASN A 250 10.34 -3.88 9.72
C ASN A 250 10.26 -2.90 8.54
N ALA A 251 9.08 -2.69 7.94
CA ALA A 251 8.91 -1.69 6.88
C ALA A 251 7.55 -0.98 6.99
N LEU A 252 7.54 0.33 6.80
CA LEU A 252 6.36 1.15 7.08
C LEU A 252 6.03 2.12 5.94
N ASN A 253 4.73 2.18 5.59
CA ASN A 253 4.16 3.24 4.76
C ASN A 253 3.07 3.94 5.57
N ILE A 254 3.16 5.25 5.72
CA ILE A 254 2.15 6.09 6.39
C ILE A 254 1.48 6.93 5.30
N SER A 255 0.15 6.96 5.27
CA SER A 255 -0.61 7.76 4.31
C SER A 255 -0.88 9.15 4.87
N LEU A 256 -0.47 10.18 4.12
CA LEU A 256 -0.70 11.58 4.45
C LEU A 256 -0.87 12.35 3.14
N ASP A 257 -2.07 12.86 2.87
CA ASP A 257 -2.39 13.49 1.59
C ASP A 257 -2.29 15.02 1.62
N THR A 258 -2.12 15.62 2.80
CA THR A 258 -1.99 17.08 3.00
C THR A 258 -1.24 17.39 4.28
N LEU A 259 -0.49 18.48 4.28
CA LEU A 259 0.23 19.03 5.44
C LEU A 259 -0.63 20.02 6.25
N LEU A 260 -1.83 20.36 5.75
CA LEU A 260 -2.72 21.33 6.37
C LEU A 260 -3.82 20.64 7.19
N PRO A 261 -3.92 20.86 8.52
CA PRO A 261 -4.89 20.17 9.37
C PRO A 261 -6.34 20.34 8.92
N ALA A 262 -6.74 21.52 8.48
CA ALA A 262 -8.10 21.79 7.98
C ALA A 262 -8.39 21.01 6.67
N LYS A 263 -7.43 20.96 5.75
CA LYS A 263 -7.53 20.21 4.50
C LYS A 263 -7.55 18.70 4.77
N PHE A 264 -6.77 18.22 5.76
CA PHE A 264 -6.81 16.82 6.21
C PHE A 264 -8.21 16.43 6.71
N GLU A 265 -8.83 17.27 7.57
CA GLU A 265 -10.19 17.00 8.06
C GLU A 265 -11.21 17.00 6.91
N PHE A 266 -11.07 17.91 5.96
CA PHE A 266 -11.91 17.95 4.76
C PHE A 266 -11.75 16.69 3.90
N MET A 267 -10.50 16.26 3.59
CA MET A 267 -10.22 15.14 2.71
C MET A 267 -10.58 13.79 3.34
N THR A 268 -10.34 13.64 4.65
CA THR A 268 -10.54 12.38 5.38
C THR A 268 -11.86 12.31 6.13
N ARG A 269 -12.61 13.43 6.20
CA ARG A 269 -13.84 13.61 6.98
C ARG A 269 -13.66 13.28 8.47
N ARG A 270 -12.43 13.39 8.99
CA ARG A 270 -12.06 13.12 10.39
C ARG A 270 -10.87 13.98 10.81
N LYS A 271 -10.83 14.33 12.10
CA LYS A 271 -9.68 15.00 12.73
C LYS A 271 -8.57 13.99 12.98
N GLY A 272 -7.30 14.46 12.98
CA GLY A 272 -6.18 13.59 13.35
C GLY A 272 -4.85 13.88 12.70
N HIS A 273 -4.72 14.96 11.91
CA HIS A 273 -3.48 15.33 11.23
C HIS A 273 -2.25 15.28 12.15
N SER A 274 -2.31 15.90 13.33
CA SER A 274 -1.21 15.92 14.30
C SER A 274 -0.77 14.54 14.76
N LYS A 275 -1.72 13.58 14.88
CA LYS A 275 -1.41 12.18 15.24
C LYS A 275 -0.67 11.44 14.12
N VAL A 276 -0.97 11.78 12.87
CA VAL A 276 -0.25 11.20 11.72
C VAL A 276 1.18 11.73 11.68
N MET A 277 1.38 13.05 11.90
CA MET A 277 2.70 13.65 11.99
C MET A 277 3.51 13.06 13.15
N GLU A 278 2.93 12.93 14.35
CA GLU A 278 3.53 12.23 15.49
C GLU A 278 3.94 10.79 15.13
N SER A 279 3.11 10.07 14.39
CA SER A 279 3.41 8.69 13.95
C SER A 279 4.59 8.63 12.98
N ILE A 280 4.75 9.62 12.10
CA ILE A 280 5.91 9.74 11.21
C ILE A 280 7.18 9.97 12.03
N ASP A 281 7.14 10.90 12.99
CA ASP A 281 8.28 11.22 13.84
C ASP A 281 8.67 10.03 14.74
N THR A 282 7.69 9.38 15.39
CA THR A 282 7.91 8.15 16.15
C THR A 282 8.53 7.03 15.30
N ALA A 283 8.12 6.90 14.03
CA ALA A 283 8.70 5.89 13.14
C ALA A 283 10.17 6.17 12.82
N ILE A 284 10.53 7.45 12.62
CA ILE A 284 11.91 7.87 12.42
C ILE A 284 12.75 7.60 13.68
N GLU A 285 12.27 8.01 14.86
CA GLU A 285 12.93 7.80 16.16
C GLU A 285 13.17 6.32 16.44
N LEU A 286 12.23 5.46 16.08
CA LEU A 286 12.39 4.01 16.20
C LEU A 286 13.32 3.41 15.12
N GLY A 287 13.88 4.19 14.20
CA GLY A 287 14.85 3.74 13.21
C GLY A 287 14.24 2.94 12.05
N TYR A 288 13.02 3.28 11.62
CA TYR A 288 12.52 2.82 10.33
C TYR A 288 13.16 3.66 9.23
N ASP A 289 13.93 3.03 8.33
CA ASP A 289 14.65 3.70 7.25
C ASP A 289 14.45 2.98 5.90
N PRO A 290 13.87 3.67 4.90
CA PRO A 290 13.13 4.93 5.03
C PRO A 290 11.70 4.73 5.57
N VAL A 291 11.21 5.71 6.33
CA VAL A 291 9.76 5.86 6.56
C VAL A 291 9.14 6.36 5.26
N LYS A 292 8.21 5.59 4.68
CA LYS A 292 7.56 5.96 3.42
C LYS A 292 6.27 6.71 3.70
N VAL A 293 6.14 7.94 3.17
CA VAL A 293 4.93 8.76 3.28
C VAL A 293 4.21 8.76 1.93
N ASN A 294 3.04 8.15 1.86
CA ASN A 294 2.24 8.08 0.66
C ASN A 294 1.29 9.28 0.58
N CYS A 295 1.30 9.99 -0.55
CA CYS A 295 0.41 11.10 -0.86
C CYS A 295 -0.30 10.82 -2.21
N VAL A 296 -1.61 10.64 -2.20
CA VAL A 296 -2.43 10.58 -3.41
C VAL A 296 -2.68 12.00 -3.90
N VAL A 297 -2.13 12.34 -5.07
CA VAL A 297 -2.23 13.70 -5.61
C VAL A 297 -3.50 13.85 -6.43
N MET A 298 -4.29 14.86 -6.09
CA MET A 298 -5.55 15.17 -6.77
C MET A 298 -5.60 16.66 -7.14
N ARG A 299 -5.86 16.95 -8.43
CA ARG A 299 -5.96 18.31 -8.96
C ARG A 299 -7.05 19.12 -8.26
N GLY A 300 -6.68 20.34 -7.86
CA GLY A 300 -7.57 21.26 -7.14
C GLY A 300 -7.91 20.84 -5.72
N MET A 301 -7.15 19.88 -5.17
CA MET A 301 -7.32 19.39 -3.80
C MET A 301 -6.03 19.58 -2.97
N ASN A 302 -4.94 18.97 -3.40
CA ASN A 302 -3.64 18.98 -2.72
C ASN A 302 -2.44 19.07 -3.67
N ASP A 303 -2.67 19.32 -4.95
CA ASP A 303 -1.61 19.51 -5.96
C ASP A 303 -0.84 20.82 -5.76
N ASP A 304 -1.36 21.75 -4.95
CA ASP A 304 -0.66 22.92 -4.47
C ASP A 304 0.47 22.61 -3.48
N GLU A 305 0.35 21.53 -2.69
CA GLU A 305 1.27 21.15 -1.61
C GLU A 305 2.45 20.26 -2.07
N ILE A 306 2.58 19.94 -3.37
CA ILE A 306 3.64 19.03 -3.87
C ILE A 306 5.02 19.49 -3.43
N CYS A 307 5.33 20.79 -3.58
CA CYS A 307 6.66 21.33 -3.20
C CYS A 307 6.88 21.33 -1.69
N ASP A 308 5.83 21.55 -0.90
CA ASP A 308 5.91 21.51 0.56
C ASP A 308 6.19 20.10 1.06
N PHE A 309 5.56 19.09 0.45
CA PHE A 309 5.89 17.68 0.73
C PHE A 309 7.34 17.33 0.36
N VAL A 310 7.84 17.86 -0.74
CA VAL A 310 9.25 17.69 -1.13
C VAL A 310 10.17 18.34 -0.09
N GLU A 311 9.86 19.56 0.37
CA GLU A 311 10.66 20.27 1.35
C GLU A 311 10.78 19.53 2.69
N LEU A 312 9.77 18.73 3.11
CA LEU A 312 9.88 17.87 4.29
C LEU A 312 11.07 16.91 4.22
N THR A 313 11.46 16.47 3.02
CA THR A 313 12.58 15.53 2.85
C THR A 313 13.95 16.19 3.07
N ARG A 314 14.01 17.54 3.15
CA ARG A 314 15.25 18.26 3.44
C ARG A 314 15.82 17.90 4.81
N HIS A 315 14.95 17.78 5.81
CA HIS A 315 15.33 17.60 7.21
C HIS A 315 14.88 16.28 7.83
N LYS A 316 14.03 15.51 7.14
CA LYS A 316 13.52 14.22 7.64
C LYS A 316 13.96 13.07 6.72
N PRO A 317 14.49 11.95 7.26
CA PRO A 317 14.89 10.77 6.50
C PRO A 317 13.67 9.96 6.06
N ILE A 318 12.79 10.59 5.30
CA ILE A 318 11.55 10.01 4.78
C ILE A 318 11.62 9.87 3.26
N ASN A 319 10.85 8.93 2.72
CA ASN A 319 10.59 8.84 1.29
C ASN A 319 9.15 9.29 1.01
N VAL A 320 8.98 10.50 0.51
CA VAL A 320 7.66 11.01 0.08
C VAL A 320 7.30 10.39 -1.26
N ARG A 321 6.11 9.79 -1.36
CA ARG A 321 5.67 9.02 -2.52
C ARG A 321 4.38 9.58 -3.09
N PHE A 322 4.49 10.31 -4.17
CA PHE A 322 3.35 10.85 -4.91
C PHE A 322 2.69 9.75 -5.74
N ILE A 323 1.40 9.55 -5.52
CA ILE A 323 0.62 8.48 -6.16
C ILE A 323 -0.42 9.14 -7.06
N GLU A 324 -0.48 8.73 -8.32
CA GLU A 324 -1.54 9.15 -9.24
C GLU A 324 -2.91 8.67 -8.76
N PHE A 325 -3.91 9.53 -8.83
CA PHE A 325 -5.28 9.22 -8.44
C PHE A 325 -5.88 8.12 -9.33
N MET A 326 -6.30 7.02 -8.74
CA MET A 326 -6.76 5.81 -9.42
C MET A 326 -8.27 5.60 -9.30
N PRO A 327 -8.95 5.04 -10.32
CA PRO A 327 -10.36 4.66 -10.23
C PRO A 327 -10.57 3.39 -9.40
N PHE A 328 -11.52 3.45 -8.47
CA PHE A 328 -12.04 2.32 -7.69
C PHE A 328 -13.54 2.49 -7.48
N ASP A 329 -14.26 1.40 -7.24
CA ASP A 329 -15.67 1.49 -6.91
C ASP A 329 -15.88 2.28 -5.61
N GLY A 330 -16.91 3.12 -5.60
CA GLY A 330 -17.21 4.00 -4.47
C GLY A 330 -16.40 5.31 -4.42
N ASN A 331 -15.41 5.51 -5.33
CA ASN A 331 -14.79 6.82 -5.49
C ASN A 331 -15.33 7.53 -6.74
N VAL A 332 -15.39 8.85 -6.69
CA VAL A 332 -15.81 9.68 -7.82
C VAL A 332 -14.58 10.02 -8.67
N TRP A 333 -14.00 9.00 -9.33
CA TRP A 333 -12.84 9.20 -10.19
C TRP A 333 -13.22 10.01 -11.43
N ASN A 334 -12.35 10.97 -11.76
CA ASN A 334 -12.47 11.77 -12.97
C ASN A 334 -11.05 12.10 -13.46
N VAL A 335 -10.81 11.96 -14.76
CA VAL A 335 -9.51 12.28 -15.36
C VAL A 335 -9.11 13.75 -15.13
N LYS A 336 -10.07 14.68 -14.97
CA LYS A 336 -9.78 16.08 -14.63
C LYS A 336 -9.15 16.25 -13.24
N LYS A 337 -9.35 15.30 -12.33
CA LYS A 337 -8.72 15.27 -11.00
C LYS A 337 -7.36 14.57 -10.99
N LEU A 338 -7.00 13.89 -12.06
CA LEU A 338 -5.67 13.27 -12.19
C LEU A 338 -4.63 14.37 -12.41
N VAL A 339 -3.53 14.31 -11.66
CA VAL A 339 -2.30 15.05 -11.94
C VAL A 339 -1.30 14.05 -12.50
N PRO A 340 -0.94 14.13 -13.79
CA PRO A 340 0.01 13.20 -14.41
C PRO A 340 1.41 13.28 -13.79
N TYR A 341 2.11 12.17 -13.77
CA TYR A 341 3.50 12.10 -13.29
C TYR A 341 4.41 13.16 -13.92
N ALA A 342 4.33 13.36 -15.24
CA ALA A 342 5.14 14.35 -15.95
C ALA A 342 4.93 15.76 -15.37
N GLU A 343 3.67 16.15 -15.09
CA GLU A 343 3.34 17.45 -14.52
C GLU A 343 3.87 17.60 -13.08
N ILE A 344 3.74 16.56 -12.25
CA ILE A 344 4.29 16.59 -10.89
C ILE A 344 5.82 16.71 -10.94
N LEU A 345 6.47 15.94 -11.81
CA LEU A 345 7.92 15.96 -11.97
C LEU A 345 8.42 17.31 -12.46
N ASP A 346 7.74 17.92 -13.43
CA ASP A 346 8.12 19.24 -13.97
C ASP A 346 7.97 20.33 -12.90
N LYS A 347 6.87 20.30 -12.12
CA LYS A 347 6.70 21.20 -10.97
C LYS A 347 7.83 21.08 -9.96
N VAL A 348 8.25 19.87 -9.63
CA VAL A 348 9.38 19.64 -8.72
C VAL A 348 10.70 20.14 -9.33
N ARG A 349 10.98 19.87 -10.61
CA ARG A 349 12.19 20.33 -11.30
C ARG A 349 12.31 21.85 -11.37
N GLN A 350 11.21 22.56 -11.50
CA GLN A 350 11.19 24.02 -11.53
C GLN A 350 11.56 24.63 -10.17
N HIS A 351 11.22 23.97 -9.06
CA HIS A 351 11.43 24.48 -7.70
C HIS A 351 12.73 23.97 -7.05
N PHE A 352 13.17 22.78 -7.39
CA PHE A 352 14.33 22.13 -6.75
C PHE A 352 15.40 21.82 -7.79
N LYS A 353 16.59 22.41 -7.58
CA LYS A 353 17.78 22.09 -8.36
C LYS A 353 18.41 20.78 -7.87
N GLY A 354 19.18 20.10 -8.72
CA GLY A 354 19.89 18.87 -8.32
C GLY A 354 18.98 17.67 -8.13
N LEU A 355 17.82 17.62 -8.83
CA LEU A 355 16.94 16.45 -8.83
C LEU A 355 17.56 15.35 -9.69
N GLU A 356 17.98 14.27 -9.06
CA GLU A 356 18.62 13.12 -9.70
C GLU A 356 17.73 11.88 -9.61
N ARG A 357 17.62 11.14 -10.73
CA ARG A 357 16.95 9.84 -10.79
C ARG A 357 17.82 8.77 -10.16
N LEU A 358 17.27 8.01 -9.21
CA LEU A 358 17.92 6.84 -8.62
C LEU A 358 17.66 5.59 -9.47
N GLN A 359 18.54 4.60 -9.34
CA GLN A 359 18.32 3.29 -9.93
C GLN A 359 17.24 2.53 -9.15
N ASP A 360 16.19 2.11 -9.86
CA ASP A 360 15.09 1.35 -9.27
C ASP A 360 15.30 -0.15 -9.48
N HIS A 361 14.83 -0.96 -8.53
CA HIS A 361 14.72 -2.39 -8.76
C HIS A 361 13.61 -2.68 -9.79
N PRO A 362 13.77 -3.65 -10.71
CA PRO A 362 12.77 -3.95 -11.76
C PRO A 362 11.34 -4.19 -11.25
N SER A 363 11.18 -4.69 -10.02
CA SER A 363 9.86 -4.91 -9.41
C SER A 363 9.30 -3.71 -8.64
N ASP A 364 10.03 -2.58 -8.58
CA ASP A 364 9.55 -1.41 -7.88
C ASP A 364 8.34 -0.77 -8.57
N THR A 365 7.41 -0.25 -7.76
CA THR A 365 6.28 0.54 -8.25
C THR A 365 6.61 2.01 -8.39
N ALA A 366 7.60 2.44 -7.64
CA ALA A 366 7.97 3.83 -7.48
C ALA A 366 9.19 4.14 -8.31
N LYS A 367 9.17 5.29 -8.97
CA LYS A 367 10.32 5.92 -9.62
C LYS A 367 10.97 6.80 -8.58
N ASN A 368 12.19 6.45 -8.12
CA ASN A 368 12.85 7.09 -6.99
C ASN A 368 13.80 8.22 -7.45
N PHE A 369 13.83 9.30 -6.68
CA PHE A 369 14.68 10.47 -6.92
C PHE A 369 15.26 10.98 -5.61
N ARG A 370 16.43 11.58 -5.69
CA ARG A 370 17.01 12.39 -4.61
C ARG A 370 17.17 13.83 -5.06
N ILE A 371 17.29 14.72 -4.10
CA ILE A 371 17.53 16.15 -4.32
C ILE A 371 18.78 16.50 -3.53
N ASP A 372 19.66 17.28 -4.13
CA ASP A 372 20.89 17.72 -3.46
C ASP A 372 20.56 18.49 -2.17
N GLY A 373 21.26 18.13 -1.08
CA GLY A 373 21.05 18.74 0.23
C GLY A 373 19.83 18.25 1.00
N HIS A 374 19.07 17.25 0.47
CA HIS A 374 17.98 16.61 1.20
C HIS A 374 18.44 15.28 1.81
N VAL A 375 18.08 15.03 3.07
CA VAL A 375 18.40 13.77 3.76
C VAL A 375 17.44 12.63 3.38
N GLY A 376 16.22 12.98 2.98
CA GLY A 376 15.21 12.03 2.48
C GLY A 376 15.19 11.96 0.95
N THR A 377 14.18 11.26 0.43
CA THR A 377 14.00 11.04 -1.02
C THR A 377 12.56 11.27 -1.42
N ILE A 378 12.31 11.42 -2.71
CA ILE A 378 10.96 11.47 -3.27
C ILE A 378 10.76 10.36 -4.30
N SER A 379 9.52 9.97 -4.50
CA SER A 379 9.17 8.90 -5.46
C SER A 379 7.83 9.18 -6.12
N PHE A 380 7.65 8.60 -7.31
CA PHE A 380 6.39 8.70 -8.06
C PHE A 380 5.84 7.31 -8.37
N ILE A 381 4.57 7.08 -8.06
CA ILE A 381 3.84 5.85 -8.39
C ILE A 381 2.89 6.17 -9.54
N THR A 382 3.36 5.88 -10.74
CA THR A 382 2.76 6.27 -12.03
C THR A 382 1.77 5.22 -12.54
N SER A 383 0.78 4.89 -11.71
CA SER A 383 -0.14 3.78 -11.97
C SER A 383 -1.02 3.98 -13.20
N MET A 384 -1.30 5.24 -13.58
CA MET A 384 -2.26 5.59 -14.64
C MET A 384 -1.56 6.00 -15.93
N THR A 385 -0.49 6.81 -15.85
CA THR A 385 0.17 7.36 -17.04
C THR A 385 1.31 6.49 -17.54
N GLU A 386 2.16 5.97 -16.65
CA GLU A 386 3.33 5.14 -17.00
C GLU A 386 3.40 3.90 -16.10
N HIS A 387 2.55 2.93 -16.41
CA HIS A 387 2.39 1.75 -15.56
C HIS A 387 3.67 0.90 -15.43
N PHE A 388 3.83 0.28 -14.27
CA PHE A 388 4.94 -0.59 -13.90
C PHE A 388 4.58 -2.09 -13.96
N CYS A 389 3.69 -2.48 -14.87
CA CYS A 389 3.15 -3.85 -14.91
C CYS A 389 4.18 -4.89 -15.33
N ALA A 390 5.16 -4.51 -16.18
CA ALA A 390 6.19 -5.44 -16.67
C ALA A 390 6.99 -6.10 -15.53
N GLY A 391 7.36 -5.34 -14.50
CA GLY A 391 8.07 -5.82 -13.31
C GLY A 391 7.16 -6.21 -12.14
N CYS A 392 5.83 -6.35 -12.34
CA CYS A 392 4.91 -6.56 -11.24
C CYS A 392 5.06 -7.94 -10.60
N ASN A 393 5.49 -7.98 -9.34
CA ASN A 393 5.64 -9.19 -8.51
C ASN A 393 4.60 -9.31 -7.40
N ARG A 394 3.47 -8.56 -7.47
CA ARG A 394 2.51 -8.44 -6.36
C ARG A 394 1.28 -9.30 -6.54
N LEU A 395 0.88 -9.93 -5.42
CA LEU A 395 -0.35 -10.68 -5.22
C LEU A 395 -1.13 -10.09 -4.05
N ARG A 396 -2.43 -10.37 -3.95
CA ARG A 396 -3.30 -9.84 -2.90
C ARG A 396 -4.20 -10.91 -2.33
N LEU A 397 -4.26 -10.96 -0.99
CA LEU A 397 -5.25 -11.70 -0.22
C LEU A 397 -6.17 -10.70 0.45
N LEU A 398 -7.46 -10.81 0.21
CA LEU A 398 -8.48 -9.93 0.79
C LEU A 398 -8.93 -10.47 2.15
N ALA A 399 -9.61 -9.64 2.94
CA ALA A 399 -10.05 -10.00 4.28
C ALA A 399 -11.09 -11.14 4.30
N ASP A 400 -11.87 -11.29 3.23
CA ASP A 400 -12.84 -12.36 3.01
C ASP A 400 -12.24 -13.66 2.44
N GLY A 401 -10.90 -13.71 2.27
CA GLY A 401 -10.21 -14.87 1.72
C GLY A 401 -10.20 -14.94 0.20
N ASN A 402 -10.72 -13.94 -0.48
CA ASN A 402 -10.57 -13.85 -1.92
C ASN A 402 -9.14 -13.44 -2.32
N PHE A 403 -8.64 -14.08 -3.36
CA PHE A 403 -7.30 -13.89 -3.89
C PHE A 403 -7.34 -13.13 -5.22
N LYS A 404 -6.58 -12.04 -5.34
CA LYS A 404 -6.45 -11.24 -6.55
C LYS A 404 -5.00 -11.20 -7.04
N VAL A 405 -4.81 -11.44 -8.33
CA VAL A 405 -3.49 -11.33 -8.97
C VAL A 405 -3.16 -9.92 -9.47
N CYS A 406 -4.16 -9.04 -9.55
CA CYS A 406 -4.01 -7.64 -9.96
C CYS A 406 -4.79 -6.71 -9.01
N LEU A 407 -4.40 -5.44 -8.94
CA LEU A 407 -5.14 -4.40 -8.21
C LEU A 407 -6.47 -4.06 -8.90
N PHE A 408 -6.46 -4.08 -10.23
CA PHE A 408 -7.58 -3.67 -11.06
C PHE A 408 -8.35 -4.87 -11.62
N GLY A 409 -9.65 -4.63 -11.87
CA GLY A 409 -10.55 -5.62 -12.46
C GLY A 409 -11.24 -6.55 -11.45
N PRO A 410 -12.32 -7.21 -11.86
CA PRO A 410 -13.21 -7.97 -10.98
C PRO A 410 -12.69 -9.38 -10.67
N SER A 411 -11.65 -9.86 -11.37
CA SER A 411 -11.22 -11.27 -11.24
C SER A 411 -10.67 -11.58 -9.85
N GLU A 412 -11.33 -12.48 -9.17
CA GLU A 412 -10.99 -12.99 -7.84
C GLU A 412 -11.18 -14.52 -7.80
N VAL A 413 -10.50 -15.17 -6.87
CA VAL A 413 -10.65 -16.61 -6.59
C VAL A 413 -10.73 -16.77 -5.08
N SER A 414 -11.79 -17.42 -4.58
CA SER A 414 -11.90 -17.74 -3.15
C SER A 414 -10.86 -18.78 -2.75
N LEU A 415 -10.12 -18.51 -1.67
CA LEU A 415 -9.29 -19.52 -0.98
C LEU A 415 -9.98 -20.01 0.29
N ARG A 416 -10.91 -19.23 0.84
CA ARG A 416 -11.65 -19.57 2.05
C ARG A 416 -12.61 -20.73 1.83
N GLU A 417 -13.44 -20.69 0.79
CA GLU A 417 -14.42 -21.76 0.51
C GLU A 417 -13.75 -23.12 0.30
N PRO A 418 -12.68 -23.28 -0.52
CA PRO A 418 -11.97 -24.55 -0.61
C PRO A 418 -11.41 -25.02 0.73
N MET A 419 -10.85 -24.15 1.55
CA MET A 419 -10.36 -24.52 2.89
C MET A 419 -11.46 -25.06 3.79
N HIS A 420 -12.64 -24.45 3.76
CA HIS A 420 -13.81 -24.89 4.54
C HIS A 420 -14.40 -26.20 3.99
N SER A 421 -14.20 -26.48 2.71
CA SER A 421 -14.59 -27.75 2.07
C SER A 421 -13.57 -28.87 2.32
N GLY A 422 -12.51 -28.62 3.11
CA GLY A 422 -11.52 -29.63 3.48
C GLY A 422 -10.39 -29.82 2.46
N ILE A 423 -10.22 -28.91 1.49
CA ILE A 423 -9.10 -28.97 0.55
C ILE A 423 -7.79 -28.75 1.32
N ASP A 424 -6.81 -29.61 1.03
CA ASP A 424 -5.49 -29.56 1.61
C ASP A 424 -4.61 -28.44 1.01
N ASP A 425 -3.39 -28.31 1.52
CA ASP A 425 -2.44 -27.29 1.09
C ASP A 425 -1.96 -27.51 -0.36
N ALA A 426 -1.95 -28.73 -0.87
CA ALA A 426 -1.59 -29.04 -2.24
C ALA A 426 -2.68 -28.52 -3.21
N GLY A 427 -3.96 -28.79 -2.94
CA GLY A 427 -5.07 -28.29 -3.71
C GLY A 427 -5.18 -26.76 -3.68
N LEU A 428 -4.89 -26.12 -2.52
CA LEU A 428 -4.82 -24.65 -2.45
C LEU A 428 -3.71 -24.09 -3.32
N LYS A 429 -2.53 -24.73 -3.38
CA LYS A 429 -1.43 -24.33 -4.27
C LYS A 429 -1.82 -24.43 -5.73
N GLU A 430 -2.57 -25.45 -6.14
CA GLU A 430 -3.07 -25.57 -7.52
C GLU A 430 -4.03 -24.44 -7.89
N ILE A 431 -4.97 -24.09 -7.00
CA ILE A 431 -5.90 -22.98 -7.19
C ILE A 431 -5.14 -21.66 -7.35
N ILE A 432 -4.15 -21.40 -6.49
CA ILE A 432 -3.31 -20.20 -6.55
C ILE A 432 -2.52 -20.17 -7.86
N SER A 433 -1.86 -21.27 -8.23
CA SER A 433 -1.09 -21.40 -9.47
C SER A 433 -1.95 -21.12 -10.70
N ALA A 434 -3.13 -21.72 -10.79
CA ALA A 434 -4.07 -21.47 -11.86
C ALA A 434 -4.49 -19.99 -11.96
N ALA A 435 -4.68 -19.32 -10.81
CA ALA A 435 -5.00 -17.89 -10.77
C ALA A 435 -3.81 -17.04 -11.22
N VAL A 436 -2.59 -17.33 -10.76
CA VAL A 436 -1.36 -16.62 -11.12
C VAL A 436 -1.09 -16.74 -12.62
N LYS A 437 -1.25 -17.92 -13.21
CA LYS A 437 -1.08 -18.16 -14.65
C LYS A 437 -2.07 -17.35 -15.52
N ARG A 438 -3.26 -17.00 -14.98
CA ARG A 438 -4.23 -16.11 -15.66
C ARG A 438 -3.93 -14.61 -15.54
N LYS A 439 -2.87 -14.22 -14.81
CA LYS A 439 -2.49 -12.81 -14.69
C LYS A 439 -2.13 -12.21 -16.04
N LYS A 440 -2.69 -11.04 -16.36
CA LYS A 440 -2.42 -10.35 -17.64
C LYS A 440 -1.05 -9.67 -17.62
N ALA A 441 -0.45 -9.46 -18.80
CA ALA A 441 0.83 -8.75 -18.96
C ALA A 441 0.78 -7.34 -18.34
N LYS A 442 -0.33 -6.62 -18.60
CA LYS A 442 -0.59 -5.28 -18.07
C LYS A 442 -2.07 -5.11 -17.76
N HIS A 443 -2.39 -4.13 -16.89
CA HIS A 443 -3.79 -3.73 -16.69
C HIS A 443 -4.34 -3.03 -17.94
N ALA A 444 -5.66 -2.93 -18.03
CA ALA A 444 -6.33 -2.10 -19.02
C ALA A 444 -5.92 -0.62 -18.83
N GLY A 445 -6.08 0.19 -19.86
CA GLY A 445 -5.84 1.63 -19.77
C GLY A 445 -6.73 2.28 -18.69
N MET A 446 -6.36 3.47 -18.21
CA MET A 446 -7.07 4.16 -17.11
C MET A 446 -8.56 4.35 -17.38
N PHE A 447 -8.94 4.61 -18.64
CA PHE A 447 -10.34 4.80 -19.03
C PHE A 447 -11.14 3.48 -19.02
N ASP A 448 -10.50 2.37 -19.34
CA ASP A 448 -11.13 1.05 -19.31
C ASP A 448 -11.26 0.57 -17.86
N ILE A 449 -10.24 0.82 -17.02
CA ILE A 449 -10.30 0.55 -15.59
C ILE A 449 -11.46 1.33 -14.95
N ALA A 450 -11.63 2.61 -15.32
CA ALA A 450 -12.70 3.46 -14.77
C ALA A 450 -14.11 2.97 -15.12
N LYS A 451 -14.26 2.20 -16.19
CA LYS A 451 -15.53 1.59 -16.63
C LYS A 451 -15.72 0.16 -16.11
N THR A 452 -14.66 -0.45 -15.60
CA THR A 452 -14.68 -1.84 -15.14
C THR A 452 -15.00 -1.88 -13.66
N THR A 453 -16.00 -2.66 -13.28
CA THR A 453 -16.32 -2.92 -11.88
C THR A 453 -15.10 -3.45 -11.13
N ASN A 454 -14.84 -2.92 -9.96
CA ASN A 454 -13.80 -3.34 -9.03
C ASN A 454 -14.30 -3.14 -7.61
N ARG A 455 -13.77 -3.83 -6.64
CA ARG A 455 -14.15 -3.57 -5.24
C ARG A 455 -13.72 -2.17 -4.78
N PRO A 456 -14.40 -1.57 -3.79
CA PRO A 456 -13.91 -0.41 -3.06
C PRO A 456 -12.48 -0.63 -2.54
N MET A 457 -11.69 0.45 -2.51
CA MET A 457 -10.27 0.37 -2.12
C MET A 457 -10.06 -0.24 -0.73
N ILE A 458 -10.97 -0.01 0.21
CA ILE A 458 -10.86 -0.54 1.58
C ILE A 458 -10.95 -2.06 1.66
N HIS A 459 -11.62 -2.71 0.70
CA HIS A 459 -11.69 -4.17 0.62
C HIS A 459 -10.40 -4.74 0.05
N ILE A 460 -9.82 -4.08 -0.97
CA ILE A 460 -8.63 -4.57 -1.68
C ILE A 460 -7.36 -4.33 -0.87
N GLY A 461 -7.35 -3.31 -0.02
CA GLY A 461 -6.19 -2.88 0.71
C GLY A 461 -5.21 -2.08 -0.17
N GLY A 462 -5.30 -0.77 -0.11
CA GLY A 462 -4.53 0.19 -0.90
C GLY A 462 -3.03 0.24 -0.60
#